data_b18030395f210affdf6866a4dfbd0314
#
_entry.id   b18030395f210affdf6866a4dfbd0314
#
_cell.length_a   1.000
_cell.length_b   1.000
_cell.length_c   1.000
_cell.angle_alpha   90.00
_cell.angle_beta   90.00
_cell.angle_gamma   90.00
#
_symmetry.space_group_name_H-M   'P 1'
#
loop_
_entity.id
_entity.type
_entity.pdbx_description
1 polymer ?
#
loop_
_entity_poly.entity_id
_entity_poly.type
_entity_poly.pdbx_seq_one_letter_code
_entity_poly.pdbx_strand_id
1 'polypeptide(L)'
;RLEGVDIRNRPIAARQNLGYMPEGAPSYHEMTPLGFLGFIAGIRGFSGSEAEDLIATAAQQTQLGSVLYQPIDTLSRGFKRRVGLAQALLHDPEILVLDEPTDGLDPNQKHEVRTLIREMAADKAIIISTHILEEVDAVCSRAIIISHGRIVADGTPDELESRSDRHMGVAIKATRETCRQLVADINALDGVAEVELEPRGLFVKPVPGSDILDPVRVLVRQRGLSVADIRLEIGRLEDVFREVTIPGGTGDGP
;
A
#
# COMPACT_ATOMS: atom_id res chain seq x y z
N ARG A 1 20.07 6.31 -10.09
CA ARG A 1 20.06 7.35 -11.14
C ARG A 1 18.62 7.69 -11.47
N LEU A 2 18.33 8.96 -11.73
CA LEU A 2 17.04 9.43 -12.23
C LEU A 2 17.28 9.87 -13.68
N GLU A 3 16.60 9.27 -14.64
CA GLU A 3 16.77 9.54 -16.09
C GLU A 3 18.24 9.63 -16.52
N GLY A 4 19.05 8.69 -16.07
CA GLY A 4 20.50 8.68 -16.34
C GLY A 4 21.34 9.65 -15.50
N VAL A 5 20.73 10.59 -14.78
CA VAL A 5 21.42 11.55 -13.90
C VAL A 5 21.75 10.88 -12.57
N ASP A 6 23.02 10.88 -12.17
CA ASP A 6 23.43 10.39 -10.86
C ASP A 6 23.09 11.44 -9.79
N ILE A 7 22.15 11.09 -8.89
CA ILE A 7 21.67 11.97 -7.83
C ILE A 7 22.77 12.40 -6.85
N ARG A 8 23.83 11.60 -6.68
CA ARG A 8 24.95 11.93 -5.79
C ARG A 8 25.88 12.97 -6.39
N ASN A 9 26.08 12.89 -7.70
CA ASN A 9 27.00 13.76 -8.41
C ASN A 9 26.36 15.05 -8.92
N ARG A 10 25.05 15.00 -9.29
CA ARG A 10 24.29 16.14 -9.81
C ARG A 10 22.91 16.22 -9.12
N PRO A 11 22.86 16.51 -7.79
CA PRO A 11 21.62 16.45 -7.02
C PRO A 11 20.58 17.49 -7.47
N ILE A 12 20.98 18.67 -7.90
CA ILE A 12 20.06 19.72 -8.35
C ILE A 12 19.37 19.27 -9.65
N ALA A 13 20.16 18.85 -10.65
CA ALA A 13 19.63 18.40 -11.93
C ALA A 13 18.68 17.17 -11.77
N ALA A 14 19.04 16.23 -10.88
CA ALA A 14 18.18 15.09 -10.60
C ALA A 14 16.86 15.50 -9.94
N ARG A 15 16.88 16.49 -9.03
CA ARG A 15 15.66 16.98 -8.34
C ARG A 15 14.74 17.82 -9.22
N GLN A 16 15.24 18.37 -10.32
CA GLN A 16 14.39 19.10 -11.28
C GLN A 16 13.34 18.18 -11.91
N ASN A 17 13.67 16.91 -12.14
CA ASN A 17 12.78 15.93 -12.76
C ASN A 17 12.00 15.09 -11.72
N LEU A 18 12.09 15.45 -10.44
CA LEU A 18 11.49 14.72 -9.35
C LEU A 18 10.41 15.55 -8.66
N GLY A 19 9.21 15.02 -8.57
CA GLY A 19 8.20 15.51 -7.64
C GLY A 19 8.36 14.81 -6.29
N TYR A 20 8.36 15.57 -5.20
CA TYR A 20 8.48 15.01 -3.86
C TYR A 20 7.41 15.58 -2.93
N MET A 21 6.68 14.69 -2.31
CA MET A 21 5.76 15.02 -1.23
C MET A 21 6.29 14.39 0.06
N PRO A 22 6.87 15.16 0.98
CA PRO A 22 7.33 14.65 2.27
C PRO A 22 6.16 14.31 3.19
N GLU A 23 6.43 13.49 4.19
CA GLU A 23 5.49 13.15 5.26
C GLU A 23 4.87 14.43 5.87
N GLY A 24 3.58 14.37 6.22
CA GLY A 24 2.86 15.52 6.76
C GLY A 24 2.45 16.56 5.73
N ALA A 25 2.91 16.48 4.46
CA ALA A 25 2.66 17.47 3.42
C ALA A 25 2.91 18.91 3.91
N PRO A 26 4.12 19.23 4.36
CA PRO A 26 4.42 20.55 4.95
C PRO A 26 4.13 21.67 3.96
N SER A 27 3.51 22.71 4.46
CA SER A 27 3.10 23.89 3.69
C SER A 27 3.13 25.13 4.59
N TYR A 28 3.06 26.28 3.97
CA TYR A 28 2.92 27.55 4.73
C TYR A 28 1.45 27.72 5.12
N HIS A 29 1.15 27.52 6.39
CA HIS A 29 -0.21 27.42 6.94
C HIS A 29 -1.08 28.65 6.67
N GLU A 30 -0.48 29.84 6.64
CA GLU A 30 -1.16 31.12 6.40
C GLU A 30 -1.44 31.39 4.92
N MET A 31 -0.78 30.65 4.01
CA MET A 31 -1.02 30.80 2.58
C MET A 31 -2.30 30.09 2.15
N THR A 32 -2.84 30.51 1.03
CA THR A 32 -3.84 29.73 0.28
C THR A 32 -3.14 28.70 -0.61
N PRO A 33 -3.81 27.60 -1.04
CA PRO A 33 -3.26 26.68 -2.03
C PRO A 33 -2.72 27.40 -3.28
N LEU A 34 -3.47 28.37 -3.81
CA LEU A 34 -3.02 29.16 -4.95
C LEU A 34 -1.71 29.92 -4.64
N GLY A 35 -1.65 30.60 -3.50
CA GLY A 35 -0.46 31.36 -3.09
C GLY A 35 0.75 30.44 -2.87
N PHE A 36 0.52 29.29 -2.24
CA PHE A 36 1.57 28.30 -1.99
C PHE A 36 2.11 27.69 -3.30
N LEU A 37 1.22 27.28 -4.22
CA LEU A 37 1.63 26.74 -5.53
C LEU A 37 2.35 27.81 -6.36
N GLY A 38 1.91 29.08 -6.31
CA GLY A 38 2.61 30.21 -6.95
C GLY A 38 4.02 30.43 -6.39
N PHE A 39 4.19 30.32 -5.07
CA PHE A 39 5.50 30.39 -4.42
C PHE A 39 6.42 29.24 -4.89
N ILE A 40 5.91 28.01 -4.96
CA ILE A 40 6.68 26.84 -5.43
C ILE A 40 7.04 26.99 -6.91
N ALA A 41 6.11 27.48 -7.77
CA ALA A 41 6.38 27.76 -9.17
C ALA A 41 7.55 28.75 -9.33
N GLY A 42 7.52 29.84 -8.54
CA GLY A 42 8.60 30.83 -8.52
C GLY A 42 9.96 30.28 -8.10
N ILE A 43 10.00 29.42 -7.06
CA ILE A 43 11.26 28.73 -6.64
C ILE A 43 11.80 27.82 -7.77
N ARG A 44 10.91 27.19 -8.54
CA ARG A 44 11.29 26.34 -9.67
C ARG A 44 11.66 27.12 -10.94
N GLY A 45 11.48 28.43 -10.95
CA GLY A 45 11.84 29.31 -12.05
C GLY A 45 10.71 29.60 -13.04
N PHE A 46 9.48 29.12 -12.76
CA PHE A 46 8.31 29.42 -13.59
C PHE A 46 7.70 30.77 -13.23
N SER A 47 7.17 31.50 -14.23
CA SER A 47 6.56 32.82 -14.03
C SER A 47 5.53 33.14 -15.13
N GLY A 48 4.69 34.15 -14.90
CA GLY A 48 3.69 34.58 -15.86
C GLY A 48 2.67 33.50 -16.22
N SER A 49 2.24 33.46 -17.45
CA SER A 49 1.22 32.51 -17.94
C SER A 49 1.64 31.04 -17.80
N GLU A 50 2.91 30.73 -17.95
CA GLU A 50 3.42 29.37 -17.75
C GLU A 50 3.16 28.87 -16.31
N ALA A 51 3.48 29.68 -15.31
CA ALA A 51 3.19 29.35 -13.91
C ALA A 51 1.69 29.21 -13.65
N GLU A 52 0.87 30.10 -14.22
CA GLU A 52 -0.60 30.05 -14.08
C GLU A 52 -1.17 28.75 -14.67
N ASP A 53 -0.74 28.34 -15.83
CA ASP A 53 -1.17 27.10 -16.49
C ASP A 53 -0.75 25.84 -15.70
N LEU A 54 0.49 25.79 -15.19
CA LEU A 54 0.96 24.71 -14.35
C LEU A 54 0.18 24.59 -13.03
N ILE A 55 -0.08 25.74 -12.39
CA ILE A 55 -0.89 25.79 -11.15
C ILE A 55 -2.33 25.33 -11.42
N ALA A 56 -2.93 25.79 -12.49
CA ALA A 56 -4.29 25.39 -12.86
C ALA A 56 -4.38 23.88 -13.10
N THR A 57 -3.43 23.34 -13.83
CA THR A 57 -3.34 21.90 -14.13
C THR A 57 -3.17 21.08 -12.85
N ALA A 58 -2.20 21.42 -11.99
CA ALA A 58 -1.96 20.73 -10.74
C ALA A 58 -3.17 20.80 -9.80
N ALA A 59 -3.80 21.98 -9.70
CA ALA A 59 -5.01 22.17 -8.89
C ALA A 59 -6.21 21.36 -9.42
N GLN A 60 -6.36 21.23 -10.73
CA GLN A 60 -7.39 20.40 -11.35
C GLN A 60 -7.14 18.92 -11.08
N GLN A 61 -5.94 18.41 -11.33
CA GLN A 61 -5.55 17.01 -11.11
C GLN A 61 -5.76 16.58 -9.66
N THR A 62 -5.51 17.48 -8.70
CA THR A 62 -5.66 17.19 -7.28
C THR A 62 -7.00 17.66 -6.70
N GLN A 63 -7.93 18.13 -7.53
CA GLN A 63 -9.28 18.52 -7.16
C GLN A 63 -9.34 19.61 -6.07
N LEU A 64 -8.46 20.62 -6.15
CA LEU A 64 -8.36 21.72 -5.19
C LEU A 64 -9.30 22.90 -5.46
N GLY A 65 -10.08 22.88 -6.55
CA GLY A 65 -10.85 24.02 -7.03
C GLY A 65 -11.72 24.69 -5.97
N SER A 66 -12.40 23.91 -5.12
CA SER A 66 -13.30 24.44 -4.08
C SER A 66 -12.59 25.14 -2.91
N VAL A 67 -11.29 24.90 -2.72
CA VAL A 67 -10.51 25.40 -1.57
C VAL A 67 -9.32 26.26 -1.97
N LEU A 68 -9.17 26.56 -3.25
CA LEU A 68 -7.97 27.20 -3.83
C LEU A 68 -7.62 28.55 -3.18
N TYR A 69 -8.62 29.25 -2.67
CA TYR A 69 -8.50 30.57 -2.05
C TYR A 69 -8.68 30.58 -0.52
N GLN A 70 -8.83 29.40 0.11
CA GLN A 70 -8.95 29.28 1.56
C GLN A 70 -7.57 29.09 2.20
N PRO A 71 -7.31 29.65 3.41
CA PRO A 71 -6.05 29.40 4.11
C PRO A 71 -5.85 27.91 4.37
N ILE A 72 -4.62 27.41 4.15
CA ILE A 72 -4.28 25.98 4.25
C ILE A 72 -4.52 25.46 5.66
N ASP A 73 -4.32 26.24 6.71
CA ASP A 73 -4.56 25.83 8.09
C ASP A 73 -6.02 25.45 8.36
N THR A 74 -6.98 26.05 7.65
CA THR A 74 -8.42 25.81 7.78
C THR A 74 -8.89 24.55 7.03
N LEU A 75 -8.04 23.97 6.17
CA LEU A 75 -8.39 22.83 5.35
C LEU A 75 -8.42 21.51 6.14
N SER A 76 -9.25 20.56 5.70
CA SER A 76 -9.19 19.20 6.20
C SER A 76 -7.83 18.55 5.90
N ARG A 77 -7.48 17.49 6.64
CA ARG A 77 -6.24 16.73 6.40
C ARG A 77 -6.16 16.23 4.96
N GLY A 78 -7.27 15.75 4.39
CA GLY A 78 -7.34 15.30 3.01
C GLY A 78 -7.00 16.40 2.01
N PHE A 79 -7.55 17.61 2.19
CA PHE A 79 -7.20 18.75 1.33
C PHE A 79 -5.74 19.19 1.52
N LYS A 80 -5.19 19.15 2.73
CA LYS A 80 -3.76 19.42 2.98
C LYS A 80 -2.86 18.44 2.24
N ARG A 81 -3.22 17.14 2.22
CA ARG A 81 -2.50 16.12 1.42
C ARG A 81 -2.60 16.40 -0.08
N ARG A 82 -3.77 16.79 -0.58
CA ARG A 82 -3.94 17.20 -1.99
C ARG A 82 -3.11 18.42 -2.36
N VAL A 83 -2.95 19.39 -1.46
CA VAL A 83 -2.03 20.53 -1.66
C VAL A 83 -0.58 20.04 -1.76
N GLY A 84 -0.16 19.09 -0.92
CA GLY A 84 1.15 18.47 -1.01
C GLY A 84 1.37 17.69 -2.31
N LEU A 85 0.35 16.97 -2.79
CA LEU A 85 0.39 16.31 -4.10
C LEU A 85 0.48 17.32 -5.24
N ALA A 86 -0.33 18.39 -5.21
CA ALA A 86 -0.29 19.45 -6.22
C ALA A 86 1.09 20.09 -6.32
N GLN A 87 1.73 20.36 -5.17
CA GLN A 87 3.10 20.88 -5.14
C GLN A 87 4.11 19.92 -5.77
N ALA A 88 3.96 18.61 -5.53
CA ALA A 88 4.84 17.59 -6.12
C ALA A 88 4.64 17.47 -7.63
N LEU A 89 3.42 17.70 -8.12
CA LEU A 89 3.03 17.60 -9.52
C LEU A 89 3.27 18.87 -10.34
N LEU A 90 3.50 20.00 -9.71
CA LEU A 90 3.42 21.34 -10.30
C LEU A 90 4.22 21.50 -11.59
N HIS A 91 5.39 20.88 -11.70
CA HIS A 91 6.30 20.95 -12.84
C HIS A 91 6.22 19.71 -13.75
N ASP A 92 5.13 18.97 -13.65
CA ASP A 92 4.83 17.75 -14.41
C ASP A 92 5.98 16.72 -14.46
N PRO A 93 6.50 16.28 -13.31
CA PRO A 93 7.64 15.35 -13.28
C PRO A 93 7.23 13.95 -13.76
N GLU A 94 8.15 13.23 -14.40
CA GLU A 94 7.95 11.80 -14.75
C GLU A 94 8.05 10.88 -13.53
N ILE A 95 8.74 11.31 -12.47
CA ILE A 95 8.97 10.53 -11.26
C ILE A 95 8.39 11.26 -10.04
N LEU A 96 7.56 10.56 -9.27
CA LEU A 96 7.04 11.04 -8.00
C LEU A 96 7.57 10.19 -6.84
N VAL A 97 7.95 10.83 -5.75
CA VAL A 97 8.21 10.19 -4.46
C VAL A 97 7.24 10.74 -3.43
N LEU A 98 6.40 9.89 -2.90
CA LEU A 98 5.34 10.22 -1.96
C LEU A 98 5.62 9.53 -0.62
N ASP A 99 5.82 10.34 0.41
CA ASP A 99 6.15 9.85 1.75
C ASP A 99 4.88 9.86 2.60
N GLU A 100 4.41 8.66 3.00
CA GLU A 100 3.18 8.42 3.76
C GLU A 100 1.97 9.24 3.24
N PRO A 101 1.59 9.09 1.95
CA PRO A 101 0.62 9.99 1.31
C PRO A 101 -0.78 9.94 1.90
N THR A 102 -1.15 8.87 2.59
CA THR A 102 -2.49 8.68 3.16
C THR A 102 -2.49 8.62 4.69
N ASP A 103 -1.34 8.84 5.33
CA ASP A 103 -1.27 8.79 6.79
C ASP A 103 -2.19 9.81 7.46
N GLY A 104 -2.87 9.39 8.53
CA GLY A 104 -3.79 10.23 9.31
C GLY A 104 -5.09 10.60 8.60
N LEU A 105 -5.41 10.02 7.44
CA LEU A 105 -6.66 10.21 6.73
C LEU A 105 -7.73 9.19 7.16
N ASP A 106 -8.99 9.60 7.11
CA ASP A 106 -10.12 8.68 7.24
C ASP A 106 -10.27 7.77 6.00
N PRO A 107 -11.06 6.67 6.07
CA PRO A 107 -11.16 5.71 4.96
C PRO A 107 -11.61 6.32 3.62
N ASN A 108 -12.52 7.31 3.64
CA ASN A 108 -13.00 7.95 2.42
C ASN A 108 -11.90 8.82 1.79
N GLN A 109 -11.21 9.61 2.61
CA GLN A 109 -10.08 10.43 2.16
C GLN A 109 -8.92 9.57 1.65
N LYS A 110 -8.62 8.43 2.31
CA LYS A 110 -7.64 7.46 1.79
C LYS A 110 -8.02 6.96 0.41
N HIS A 111 -9.29 6.58 0.23
CA HIS A 111 -9.78 6.10 -1.07
C HIS A 111 -9.61 7.17 -2.17
N GLU A 112 -9.94 8.42 -1.88
CA GLU A 112 -9.79 9.53 -2.82
C GLU A 112 -8.32 9.76 -3.20
N VAL A 113 -7.40 9.79 -2.23
CA VAL A 113 -5.96 9.97 -2.50
C VAL A 113 -5.38 8.77 -3.27
N ARG A 114 -5.76 7.53 -2.91
CA ARG A 114 -5.37 6.32 -3.65
C ARG A 114 -5.86 6.35 -5.10
N THR A 115 -7.05 6.88 -5.35
CA THR A 115 -7.59 7.03 -6.71
C THR A 115 -6.76 8.02 -7.51
N LEU A 116 -6.42 9.19 -6.94
CA LEU A 116 -5.53 10.16 -7.57
C LEU A 116 -4.16 9.56 -7.91
N ILE A 117 -3.57 8.80 -6.98
CA ILE A 117 -2.28 8.13 -7.19
C ILE A 117 -2.36 7.14 -8.35
N ARG A 118 -3.42 6.32 -8.44
CA ARG A 118 -3.62 5.37 -9.55
C ARG A 118 -3.80 6.06 -10.89
N GLU A 119 -4.54 7.17 -10.94
CA GLU A 119 -4.72 7.96 -12.16
C GLU A 119 -3.37 8.51 -12.66
N MET A 120 -2.54 9.01 -11.77
CA MET A 120 -1.21 9.51 -12.10
C MET A 120 -0.23 8.39 -12.51
N ALA A 121 -0.39 7.19 -11.99
CA ALA A 121 0.50 6.05 -12.27
C ALA A 121 0.38 5.55 -13.73
N ALA A 122 -0.61 6.01 -14.50
CA ALA A 122 -0.73 5.71 -15.93
C ALA A 122 0.45 6.29 -16.74
N ASP A 123 0.94 7.46 -16.34
CA ASP A 123 1.95 8.23 -17.09
C ASP A 123 3.24 8.50 -16.28
N LYS A 124 3.27 8.16 -15.00
CA LYS A 124 4.36 8.49 -14.08
C LYS A 124 4.89 7.28 -13.32
N ALA A 125 6.18 7.26 -13.05
CA ALA A 125 6.77 6.33 -12.09
C ALA A 125 6.59 6.87 -10.67
N ILE A 126 5.84 6.14 -9.82
CA ILE A 126 5.53 6.59 -8.46
C ILE A 126 6.19 5.67 -7.44
N ILE A 127 6.97 6.24 -6.54
CA ILE A 127 7.55 5.56 -5.38
C ILE A 127 6.78 6.03 -4.14
N ILE A 128 6.20 5.11 -3.41
CA ILE A 128 5.46 5.38 -2.17
C ILE A 128 6.21 4.73 -1.02
N SER A 129 6.54 5.51 0.01
CA SER A 129 6.88 4.93 1.32
C SER A 129 5.60 4.83 2.14
N THR A 130 5.35 3.67 2.73
CA THR A 130 4.21 3.46 3.61
C THR A 130 4.50 2.35 4.62
N HIS A 131 3.92 2.46 5.82
CA HIS A 131 3.88 1.40 6.81
C HIS A 131 2.51 0.67 6.80
N ILE A 132 1.60 1.06 5.90
CA ILE A 132 0.24 0.53 5.79
C ILE A 132 0.22 -0.49 4.65
N LEU A 133 0.22 -1.78 4.99
CA LEU A 133 0.29 -2.87 4.01
C LEU A 133 -0.92 -2.91 3.06
N GLU A 134 -2.12 -2.52 3.53
CA GLU A 134 -3.30 -2.37 2.67
C GLU A 134 -3.11 -1.35 1.52
N GLU A 135 -2.17 -0.42 1.64
CA GLU A 135 -1.86 0.51 0.57
C GLU A 135 -1.03 -0.14 -0.53
N VAL A 136 -0.14 -1.05 -0.12
CA VAL A 136 0.67 -1.82 -1.07
C VAL A 136 -0.24 -2.58 -2.02
N ASP A 137 -1.22 -3.32 -1.48
CA ASP A 137 -2.19 -4.09 -2.28
C ASP A 137 -3.08 -3.19 -3.14
N ALA A 138 -3.43 -2.02 -2.59
CA ALA A 138 -4.38 -1.13 -3.25
C ALA A 138 -3.80 -0.36 -4.44
N VAL A 139 -2.52 0.05 -4.40
CA VAL A 139 -1.96 1.02 -5.37
C VAL A 139 -0.60 0.64 -5.93
N CYS A 140 0.11 -0.35 -5.39
CA CYS A 140 1.46 -0.68 -5.83
C CYS A 140 1.47 -1.86 -6.79
N SER A 141 2.24 -1.77 -7.88
CA SER A 141 2.53 -2.90 -8.77
C SER A 141 3.75 -3.71 -8.31
N ARG A 142 4.56 -3.16 -7.42
CA ARG A 142 5.76 -3.79 -6.84
C ARG A 142 5.99 -3.24 -5.45
N ALA A 143 6.46 -4.08 -4.54
CA ALA A 143 6.79 -3.69 -3.19
C ALA A 143 8.20 -4.15 -2.82
N ILE A 144 8.88 -3.33 -2.02
CA ILE A 144 10.20 -3.61 -1.47
C ILE A 144 10.10 -3.47 0.05
N ILE A 145 10.41 -4.53 0.79
CA ILE A 145 10.47 -4.48 2.25
C ILE A 145 11.91 -4.23 2.67
N ILE A 146 12.09 -3.18 3.47
CA ILE A 146 13.39 -2.78 4.00
C ILE A 146 13.40 -3.00 5.52
N SER A 147 14.38 -3.75 6.02
CA SER A 147 14.61 -3.96 7.44
C SER A 147 16.09 -3.78 7.76
N HIS A 148 16.40 -3.05 8.85
CA HIS A 148 17.78 -2.78 9.29
C HIS A 148 18.70 -2.25 8.17
N GLY A 149 18.16 -1.41 7.25
CA GLY A 149 18.90 -0.82 6.14
C GLY A 149 19.22 -1.79 4.99
N ARG A 150 18.57 -2.96 4.95
CA ARG A 150 18.72 -3.97 3.88
C ARG A 150 17.37 -4.27 3.25
N ILE A 151 17.38 -4.58 1.97
CA ILE A 151 16.21 -5.14 1.29
C ILE A 151 16.08 -6.59 1.74
N VAL A 152 14.96 -6.93 2.37
CA VAL A 152 14.67 -8.28 2.86
C VAL A 152 13.61 -9.00 2.02
N ALA A 153 12.79 -8.26 1.28
CA ALA A 153 11.90 -8.83 0.27
C ALA A 153 11.67 -7.82 -0.87
N ASP A 154 11.44 -8.33 -2.06
CA ASP A 154 11.18 -7.57 -3.28
C ASP A 154 10.32 -8.44 -4.22
N GLY A 155 9.24 -7.88 -4.76
CA GLY A 155 8.31 -8.59 -5.65
C GLY A 155 7.01 -7.82 -5.86
N THR A 156 6.09 -8.41 -6.64
CA THR A 156 4.71 -7.94 -6.69
C THR A 156 3.99 -8.26 -5.38
N PRO A 157 2.87 -7.58 -5.03
CA PRO A 157 2.08 -7.93 -3.86
C PRO A 157 1.73 -9.43 -3.83
N ASP A 158 1.21 -9.98 -4.94
CA ASP A 158 0.84 -11.41 -5.05
C ASP A 158 2.05 -12.34 -4.81
N GLU A 159 3.22 -12.02 -5.37
CA GLU A 159 4.45 -12.79 -5.14
C GLU A 159 4.90 -12.76 -3.68
N LEU A 160 4.72 -11.63 -3.01
CA LEU A 160 5.04 -11.51 -1.59
C LEU A 160 4.03 -12.26 -0.73
N GLU A 161 2.73 -12.11 -0.99
CA GLU A 161 1.67 -12.84 -0.28
C GLU A 161 1.81 -14.36 -0.41
N SER A 162 2.28 -14.84 -1.57
CA SER A 162 2.53 -16.26 -1.78
C SER A 162 3.62 -16.85 -0.87
N ARG A 163 4.45 -16.02 -0.25
CA ARG A 163 5.47 -16.44 0.74
C ARG A 163 4.88 -16.57 2.15
N SER A 164 3.66 -16.11 2.38
CA SER A 164 3.01 -16.25 3.68
C SER A 164 2.79 -17.72 4.04
N ASP A 165 3.04 -18.09 5.27
CA ASP A 165 2.72 -19.38 5.84
C ASP A 165 1.22 -19.76 5.73
N ARG A 166 0.37 -18.75 5.49
CA ARG A 166 -1.07 -18.93 5.29
C ARG A 166 -1.47 -19.13 3.82
N HIS A 167 -0.50 -18.99 2.88
CA HIS A 167 -0.78 -19.14 1.47
C HIS A 167 -1.32 -20.53 1.13
N MET A 168 -2.41 -20.60 0.35
CA MET A 168 -3.13 -21.82 0.03
C MET A 168 -3.71 -22.56 1.24
N GLY A 169 -3.70 -21.96 2.42
CA GLY A 169 -4.38 -22.49 3.60
C GLY A 169 -5.91 -22.35 3.51
N VAL A 170 -6.63 -23.13 4.31
CA VAL A 170 -8.10 -23.10 4.34
C VAL A 170 -8.57 -22.56 5.68
N ALA A 171 -9.27 -21.42 5.66
CA ALA A 171 -9.93 -20.88 6.82
C ALA A 171 -11.39 -21.37 6.92
N ILE A 172 -11.76 -21.90 8.08
CA ILE A 172 -13.09 -22.41 8.37
C ILE A 172 -13.69 -21.58 9.49
N LYS A 173 -14.77 -20.86 9.22
CA LYS A 173 -15.50 -20.10 10.23
C LYS A 173 -16.61 -20.96 10.85
N ALA A 174 -16.45 -21.34 12.10
CA ALA A 174 -17.39 -22.21 12.80
C ALA A 174 -17.42 -21.94 14.31
N THR A 175 -18.38 -22.55 15.01
CA THR A 175 -18.41 -22.50 16.47
C THR A 175 -17.23 -23.29 17.05
N ARG A 176 -16.84 -22.95 18.29
CA ARG A 176 -15.72 -23.66 18.96
C ARG A 176 -15.99 -25.17 19.14
N GLU A 177 -17.24 -25.54 19.32
CA GLU A 177 -17.66 -26.95 19.43
C GLU A 177 -17.47 -27.67 18.08
N THR A 178 -17.99 -27.10 16.99
CA THR A 178 -17.81 -27.62 15.63
C THR A 178 -16.32 -27.73 15.28
N CYS A 179 -15.52 -26.74 15.63
CA CYS A 179 -14.07 -26.76 15.40
C CYS A 179 -13.40 -27.97 16.08
N ARG A 180 -13.71 -28.23 17.36
CA ARG A 180 -13.13 -29.37 18.09
C ARG A 180 -13.48 -30.72 17.45
N GLN A 181 -14.69 -30.86 16.93
CA GLN A 181 -15.14 -32.09 16.25
C GLN A 181 -14.41 -32.29 14.92
N LEU A 182 -14.00 -31.23 14.23
CA LEU A 182 -13.36 -31.28 12.92
C LEU A 182 -11.83 -31.47 12.97
N VAL A 183 -11.17 -31.00 14.04
CA VAL A 183 -9.69 -30.97 14.12
C VAL A 183 -9.06 -32.31 13.80
N ALA A 184 -9.52 -33.41 14.45
CA ALA A 184 -8.92 -34.73 14.29
C ALA A 184 -9.11 -35.27 12.86
N ASP A 185 -10.29 -35.08 12.29
CA ASP A 185 -10.63 -35.56 10.96
C ASP A 185 -9.89 -34.75 9.87
N ILE A 186 -9.76 -33.43 10.04
CA ILE A 186 -9.03 -32.57 9.09
C ILE A 186 -7.53 -32.88 9.15
N ASN A 187 -6.95 -33.07 10.34
CA ASN A 187 -5.54 -33.48 10.47
C ASN A 187 -5.22 -34.83 9.83
N ALA A 188 -6.22 -35.68 9.64
CA ALA A 188 -6.05 -36.99 8.99
C ALA A 188 -6.16 -36.93 7.45
N LEU A 189 -6.49 -35.76 6.88
CA LEU A 189 -6.55 -35.61 5.42
C LEU A 189 -5.16 -35.53 4.81
N ASP A 190 -5.01 -36.17 3.67
CA ASP A 190 -3.79 -36.08 2.85
C ASP A 190 -3.59 -34.59 2.42
N GLY A 191 -2.35 -34.13 2.51
CA GLY A 191 -1.98 -32.77 2.13
C GLY A 191 -2.18 -31.72 3.22
N VAL A 192 -2.68 -32.07 4.41
CA VAL A 192 -2.76 -31.20 5.59
C VAL A 192 -1.47 -31.31 6.40
N ALA A 193 -0.82 -30.18 6.66
CA ALA A 193 0.37 -30.11 7.51
C ALA A 193 0.02 -29.88 8.97
N GLU A 194 -0.92 -28.96 9.23
CA GLU A 194 -1.29 -28.53 10.58
C GLU A 194 -2.70 -27.95 10.60
N VAL A 195 -3.40 -28.08 11.74
CA VAL A 195 -4.69 -27.45 12.00
C VAL A 195 -4.60 -26.57 13.23
N GLU A 196 -4.77 -25.27 13.06
CA GLU A 196 -4.73 -24.27 14.12
C GLU A 196 -6.13 -23.87 14.54
N LEU A 197 -6.37 -23.82 15.87
CA LEU A 197 -7.60 -23.28 16.45
C LEU A 197 -7.49 -21.74 16.52
N GLU A 198 -8.39 -21.05 15.81
CA GLU A 198 -8.52 -19.61 15.86
C GLU A 198 -9.71 -19.16 16.74
N PRO A 199 -9.75 -17.88 17.18
CA PRO A 199 -10.84 -17.36 18.00
C PRO A 199 -12.24 -17.52 17.36
N ARG A 200 -12.31 -17.57 16.03
CA ARG A 200 -13.59 -17.65 15.29
C ARG A 200 -13.66 -18.83 14.32
N GLY A 201 -12.80 -19.84 14.48
CA GLY A 201 -12.79 -20.97 13.55
C GLY A 201 -11.55 -21.83 13.62
N LEU A 202 -11.18 -22.39 12.47
CA LEU A 202 -9.97 -23.18 12.23
C LEU A 202 -9.20 -22.56 11.07
N PHE A 203 -7.90 -22.62 11.15
CA PHE A 203 -7.03 -22.47 10.00
C PHE A 203 -6.32 -23.81 9.72
N VAL A 204 -6.36 -24.24 8.48
CA VAL A 204 -5.77 -25.50 8.02
C VAL A 204 -4.59 -25.18 7.10
N LYS A 205 -3.38 -25.51 7.56
CA LYS A 205 -2.14 -25.28 6.81
C LYS A 205 -1.91 -26.44 5.85
N PRO A 206 -1.72 -26.23 4.55
CA PRO A 206 -1.39 -27.28 3.61
C PRO A 206 0.08 -27.69 3.70
N VAL A 207 0.38 -28.91 3.29
CA VAL A 207 1.72 -29.27 2.87
C VAL A 207 2.06 -28.47 1.61
N PRO A 208 3.28 -27.90 1.46
CA PRO A 208 3.65 -27.12 0.30
C PRO A 208 3.29 -27.81 -1.03
N GLY A 209 2.54 -27.10 -1.89
CA GLY A 209 2.08 -27.61 -3.19
C GLY A 209 0.80 -28.46 -3.16
N SER A 210 0.18 -28.67 -2.00
CA SER A 210 -1.08 -29.41 -1.88
C SER A 210 -2.28 -28.49 -1.95
N ASP A 211 -3.32 -28.89 -2.69
CA ASP A 211 -4.65 -28.28 -2.66
C ASP A 211 -5.55 -29.07 -1.71
N ILE A 212 -5.92 -28.43 -0.60
CA ILE A 212 -6.72 -29.05 0.47
C ILE A 212 -8.15 -28.51 0.55
N LEU A 213 -8.52 -27.53 -0.29
CA LEU A 213 -9.81 -26.86 -0.20
C LEU A 213 -10.98 -27.82 -0.41
N ASP A 214 -10.95 -28.58 -1.51
CA ASP A 214 -12.02 -29.50 -1.83
C ASP A 214 -12.06 -30.70 -0.87
N PRO A 215 -10.95 -31.35 -0.51
CA PRO A 215 -10.93 -32.38 0.56
C PRO A 215 -11.57 -31.91 1.86
N VAL A 216 -11.24 -30.70 2.32
CA VAL A 216 -11.83 -30.11 3.54
C VAL A 216 -13.33 -29.86 3.39
N ARG A 217 -13.77 -29.31 2.24
CA ARG A 217 -15.20 -29.10 1.96
C ARG A 217 -15.99 -30.41 1.94
N VAL A 218 -15.45 -31.45 1.32
CA VAL A 218 -16.08 -32.77 1.28
C VAL A 218 -16.23 -33.35 2.67
N LEU A 219 -15.16 -33.30 3.49
CA LEU A 219 -15.18 -33.80 4.86
C LEU A 219 -16.24 -33.09 5.72
N VAL A 220 -16.25 -31.75 5.69
CA VAL A 220 -17.24 -30.96 6.47
C VAL A 220 -18.67 -31.33 6.07
N ARG A 221 -18.93 -31.49 4.77
CA ARG A 221 -20.24 -31.93 4.26
C ARG A 221 -20.61 -33.34 4.72
N GLN A 222 -19.67 -34.30 4.66
CA GLN A 222 -19.90 -35.68 5.11
C GLN A 222 -20.22 -35.77 6.61
N ARG A 223 -19.61 -34.91 7.43
CA ARG A 223 -19.89 -34.84 8.87
C ARG A 223 -21.21 -34.16 9.18
N GLY A 224 -21.87 -33.52 8.21
CA GLY A 224 -23.15 -32.82 8.43
C GLY A 224 -23.04 -31.64 9.40
N LEU A 225 -21.85 -31.13 9.63
CA LEU A 225 -21.60 -30.04 10.56
C LEU A 225 -21.88 -28.68 9.90
N SER A 226 -22.53 -27.79 10.66
CA SER A 226 -22.79 -26.44 10.18
C SER A 226 -21.57 -25.56 10.38
N VAL A 227 -21.04 -25.06 9.26
CA VAL A 227 -19.98 -24.04 9.22
C VAL A 227 -20.51 -22.77 8.56
N ALA A 228 -20.06 -21.63 9.01
CA ALA A 228 -20.51 -20.35 8.46
C ALA A 228 -19.80 -19.99 7.15
N ASP A 229 -18.54 -20.41 7.00
CA ASP A 229 -17.73 -20.13 5.83
C ASP A 229 -16.56 -21.11 5.71
N ILE A 230 -16.15 -21.43 4.48
CA ILE A 230 -14.91 -22.17 4.15
C ILE A 230 -14.28 -21.48 2.96
N ARG A 231 -13.11 -20.88 3.16
CA ARG A 231 -12.41 -20.15 2.11
C ARG A 231 -10.94 -20.49 2.03
N LEU A 232 -10.39 -20.34 0.84
CA LEU A 232 -8.95 -20.37 0.60
C LEU A 232 -8.35 -19.05 1.06
N GLU A 233 -7.23 -19.09 1.77
CA GLU A 233 -6.42 -17.92 2.12
C GLU A 233 -5.34 -17.74 1.05
N ILE A 234 -5.26 -16.56 0.47
CA ILE A 234 -4.23 -16.20 -0.53
C ILE A 234 -2.88 -15.86 0.09
N GLY A 235 -2.81 -15.73 1.40
CA GLY A 235 -1.69 -15.18 2.15
C GLY A 235 -1.99 -13.78 2.62
N ARG A 236 -1.09 -13.20 3.39
CA ARG A 236 -1.20 -11.83 3.90
C ARG A 236 0.16 -11.18 3.93
N LEU A 237 0.26 -9.98 3.41
CA LEU A 237 1.50 -9.20 3.48
C LEU A 237 1.97 -8.95 4.92
N GLU A 238 1.02 -8.83 5.90
CA GLU A 238 1.36 -8.67 7.32
C GLU A 238 2.15 -9.85 7.88
N ASP A 239 1.80 -11.08 7.48
CA ASP A 239 2.50 -12.27 7.94
C ASP A 239 3.91 -12.30 7.36
N VAL A 240 4.06 -12.04 6.06
CA VAL A 240 5.36 -11.94 5.38
C VAL A 240 6.20 -10.83 5.99
N PHE A 241 5.63 -9.64 6.20
CA PHE A 241 6.34 -8.52 6.81
C PHE A 241 6.87 -8.88 8.19
N ARG A 242 6.04 -9.53 9.03
CA ARG A 242 6.42 -9.97 10.37
C ARG A 242 7.56 -10.99 10.32
N GLU A 243 7.47 -11.97 9.43
CA GLU A 243 8.48 -13.02 9.29
C GLU A 243 9.84 -12.47 8.88
N VAL A 244 9.88 -11.59 7.87
CA VAL A 244 11.16 -11.07 7.34
C VAL A 244 11.76 -9.94 8.17
N THR A 245 10.98 -9.32 9.09
CA THR A 245 11.45 -8.19 9.92
C THR A 245 11.82 -8.58 11.36
N ILE A 246 11.34 -9.75 11.85
CA ILE A 246 11.70 -10.23 13.20
C ILE A 246 13.10 -10.88 13.15
N PRO A 247 14.05 -10.49 14.03
CA PRO A 247 15.35 -11.14 14.11
C PRO A 247 15.19 -12.62 14.50
N GLY A 248 15.54 -13.54 13.61
CA GLY A 248 15.45 -14.99 13.80
C GLY A 248 14.44 -15.70 12.88
N GLY A 249 13.70 -14.98 12.05
CA GLY A 249 12.95 -15.58 10.94
C GLY A 249 13.92 -16.12 9.90
N THR A 250 13.63 -17.29 9.37
CA THR A 250 14.44 -18.01 8.36
C THR A 250 14.41 -17.29 7.01
N GLY A 251 15.00 -16.10 6.96
CA GLY A 251 15.28 -15.43 5.70
C GLY A 251 16.59 -16.01 5.13
N ASP A 252 16.51 -17.02 4.30
CA ASP A 252 17.60 -17.34 3.38
C ASP A 252 17.77 -16.15 2.43
N GLY A 253 18.81 -15.36 2.70
CA GLY A 253 19.25 -14.32 1.77
C GLY A 253 19.87 -14.94 0.53
N PRO A 254 19.84 -14.24 -0.63
CA PRO A 254 20.46 -14.68 -1.86
C PRO A 254 21.98 -14.78 -1.76
#